data_292cd2c7b0e53b90704748c1652062b6
#
_entry.id   292cd2c7b0e53b90704748c1652062b6
#
_cell.length_a   1.000
_cell.length_b   1.000
_cell.length_c   1.000
_cell.angle_alpha   90.00
_cell.angle_beta   90.00
_cell.angle_gamma   90.00
#
_symmetry.space_group_name_H-M   'P 1'
#
loop_
_entity.id
_entity.type
_entity.pdbx_description
1 polymer ?
#
loop_
_entity_poly.entity_id
_entity_poly.type
_entity_poly.pdbx_seq_one_letter_code
_entity_poly.pdbx_strand_id
1 'polypeptide(L)'
;MTISPASVRSEAAMNGRPRSRKSYARIPEVHEIPDLIKAQQESFGWFLVEGMRELFGEISPIVSFNRNLEMHFPGSDEQLNREFNLEFHFEAPPYSEDECREREATYAAPLYVKVLLYKRETDQPIVQDVYMGDFPIMTENATFIINGAERVVVSQLIRSPGAYFTLDEDRATGRQMCMAKLIPDRGAWLEFDTSRRDIVSVKVDRKRKIPVSILLRALGAVSDGIDDVAISEGSDDELLALFQDVDDEPDRSYMRTTIGYDSTKNAVDAISEFYRRMRPGDPATLENARNYLETLLFSPRRYDLGRVGRYKLSRRLGLDIPVTHRTLTKKDLVHIVARIIKVNNGIEDADDIDHLGNRRIKTVGELIQNQLRVGFLRMERVVRERMSIRDPDQLSPISLINVR
;
A
#
# COMPACT_ATOMS: atom_id res chain seq x y z
N MET A 1 -41.43 24.33 -11.04
CA MET A 1 -42.66 24.05 -11.81
C MET A 1 -42.44 22.74 -12.56
N THR A 2 -42.98 21.66 -12.04
CA THR A 2 -42.92 20.33 -12.65
C THR A 2 -43.91 20.28 -13.81
N ILE A 3 -43.41 20.31 -15.04
CA ILE A 3 -44.27 20.13 -16.22
C ILE A 3 -44.36 18.62 -16.46
N SER A 4 -45.51 18.05 -16.15
CA SER A 4 -45.90 16.68 -16.54
C SER A 4 -45.84 16.54 -18.07
N PRO A 5 -45.28 15.47 -18.62
CA PRO A 5 -45.26 15.26 -20.07
C PRO A 5 -46.69 15.07 -20.57
N ALA A 6 -47.23 16.09 -21.24
CA ALA A 6 -48.51 15.99 -21.91
C ALA A 6 -48.37 14.98 -23.07
N SER A 7 -49.04 13.85 -22.92
CA SER A 7 -49.20 12.89 -24.02
C SER A 7 -50.05 13.54 -25.11
N VAL A 8 -49.41 13.97 -26.20
CA VAL A 8 -50.14 14.44 -27.39
C VAL A 8 -50.87 13.25 -28.02
N ARG A 9 -52.15 13.15 -27.83
CA ARG A 9 -53.00 12.25 -28.58
C ARG A 9 -53.17 12.79 -30.00
N SER A 10 -52.62 12.15 -31.00
CA SER A 10 -52.95 12.46 -32.38
C SER A 10 -54.21 11.68 -32.74
N GLU A 11 -55.30 12.39 -33.01
CA GLU A 11 -56.48 11.84 -33.66
C GLU A 11 -56.13 11.61 -35.14
N ALA A 12 -56.12 10.42 -35.55
CA ALA A 12 -56.46 9.89 -36.84
C ALA A 12 -55.74 8.56 -37.11
N ALA A 13 -56.38 7.50 -36.84
CA ALA A 13 -56.02 6.26 -37.47
C ALA A 13 -57.33 5.56 -37.88
N MET A 14 -57.40 5.17 -39.11
CA MET A 14 -58.52 4.50 -39.76
C MET A 14 -58.92 3.15 -39.11
N ASN A 15 -58.48 2.84 -37.92
CA ASN A 15 -58.84 1.64 -37.17
C ASN A 15 -59.06 1.91 -35.67
N GLY A 16 -59.61 3.05 -35.31
CA GLY A 16 -60.25 3.28 -34.00
C GLY A 16 -59.41 3.13 -32.74
N ARG A 17 -58.09 2.90 -32.80
CA ARG A 17 -57.21 2.86 -31.65
C ARG A 17 -56.26 4.08 -31.64
N PRO A 18 -56.37 4.96 -30.66
CA PRO A 18 -55.47 6.09 -30.57
C PRO A 18 -54.02 5.59 -30.35
N ARG A 19 -53.15 5.85 -31.31
CA ARG A 19 -51.71 5.59 -31.15
C ARG A 19 -51.11 6.73 -30.31
N SER A 20 -50.70 6.47 -29.09
CA SER A 20 -49.94 7.43 -28.31
C SER A 20 -48.53 7.61 -28.93
N ARG A 21 -48.25 8.78 -29.44
CA ARG A 21 -46.91 9.14 -29.88
C ARG A 21 -46.06 9.55 -28.68
N LYS A 22 -44.95 8.89 -28.47
CA LYS A 22 -43.97 9.29 -27.45
C LYS A 22 -43.15 10.46 -27.99
N SER A 23 -43.20 11.61 -27.32
CA SER A 23 -42.39 12.77 -27.68
C SER A 23 -41.00 12.61 -27.06
N TYR A 24 -39.98 12.80 -27.88
CA TYR A 24 -38.56 12.82 -27.45
C TYR A 24 -38.01 14.28 -27.43
N ALA A 25 -38.86 15.28 -27.62
CA ALA A 25 -38.46 16.67 -27.61
C ALA A 25 -38.01 17.20 -26.24
N ARG A 26 -38.56 16.58 -25.15
CA ARG A 26 -38.14 16.75 -23.77
C ARG A 26 -38.22 15.42 -23.08
N ILE A 27 -37.05 14.87 -22.75
CA ILE A 27 -36.97 13.72 -21.89
C ILE A 27 -36.89 14.28 -20.45
N PRO A 28 -37.76 13.87 -19.51
CA PRO A 28 -37.59 14.24 -18.12
C PRO A 28 -36.22 13.74 -17.62
N GLU A 29 -35.50 14.60 -16.92
CA GLU A 29 -34.27 14.20 -16.29
C GLU A 29 -34.55 13.07 -15.30
N VAL A 30 -34.10 11.86 -15.64
CA VAL A 30 -34.26 10.66 -14.81
C VAL A 30 -33.11 10.56 -13.80
N HIS A 31 -31.95 11.11 -14.18
CA HIS A 31 -30.77 11.17 -13.35
C HIS A 31 -30.09 12.52 -13.55
N GLU A 32 -29.47 13.02 -12.50
CA GLU A 32 -28.55 14.16 -12.59
C GLU A 32 -27.38 13.80 -13.51
N ILE A 33 -26.91 14.77 -14.28
CA ILE A 33 -25.70 14.60 -15.10
C ILE A 33 -24.53 14.36 -14.13
N PRO A 34 -23.78 13.25 -14.26
CA PRO A 34 -22.68 12.99 -13.38
C PRO A 34 -21.60 14.07 -13.54
N ASP A 35 -21.16 14.61 -12.45
CA ASP A 35 -20.02 15.54 -12.42
C ASP A 35 -18.74 14.76 -12.71
N LEU A 36 -18.10 15.04 -13.84
CA LEU A 36 -16.91 14.32 -14.34
C LEU A 36 -15.65 14.64 -13.53
N ILE A 37 -15.62 15.79 -12.84
CA ILE A 37 -14.46 16.21 -12.03
C ILE A 37 -14.60 15.87 -10.54
N LYS A 38 -15.78 15.43 -10.11
CA LYS A 38 -16.10 15.12 -8.72
C LYS A 38 -15.11 14.14 -8.08
N ALA A 39 -14.71 13.10 -8.83
CA ALA A 39 -13.74 12.11 -8.36
C ALA A 39 -12.36 12.73 -8.04
N GLN A 40 -11.94 13.75 -8.80
CA GLN A 40 -10.69 14.48 -8.55
C GLN A 40 -10.82 15.35 -7.31
N GLN A 41 -11.91 16.11 -7.19
CA GLN A 41 -12.17 17.01 -6.08
C GLN A 41 -12.34 16.25 -4.76
N GLU A 42 -13.14 15.16 -4.73
CA GLU A 42 -13.32 14.33 -3.55
C GLU A 42 -12.01 13.66 -3.11
N SER A 43 -11.22 13.17 -4.04
CA SER A 43 -9.92 12.56 -3.74
C SER A 43 -8.93 13.56 -3.15
N PHE A 44 -8.90 14.79 -3.69
CA PHE A 44 -8.04 15.83 -3.16
C PHE A 44 -8.54 16.33 -1.79
N GLY A 45 -9.85 16.51 -1.62
CA GLY A 45 -10.47 16.85 -0.33
C GLY A 45 -10.17 15.82 0.76
N TRP A 46 -10.30 14.52 0.44
CA TRP A 46 -9.87 13.45 1.33
C TRP A 46 -8.39 13.56 1.71
N PHE A 47 -7.54 13.84 0.73
CA PHE A 47 -6.11 13.96 0.97
C PHE A 47 -5.78 15.11 1.93
N LEU A 48 -6.40 16.29 1.79
CA LEU A 48 -6.14 17.45 2.65
C LEU A 48 -6.49 17.20 4.13
N VAL A 49 -7.41 16.31 4.43
CA VAL A 49 -7.86 16.01 5.80
C VAL A 49 -7.29 14.67 6.28
N GLU A 50 -7.78 13.57 5.71
CA GLU A 50 -7.44 12.23 6.17
C GLU A 50 -6.06 11.78 5.69
N GLY A 51 -5.74 12.04 4.40
CA GLY A 51 -4.46 11.65 3.82
C GLY A 51 -3.26 12.31 4.49
N MET A 52 -3.39 13.57 4.88
CA MET A 52 -2.36 14.29 5.65
C MET A 52 -2.22 13.74 7.07
N ARG A 53 -3.34 13.45 7.75
CA ARG A 53 -3.34 12.84 9.09
C ARG A 53 -2.68 11.47 9.10
N GLU A 54 -2.97 10.64 8.10
CA GLU A 54 -2.30 9.35 7.91
C GLU A 54 -0.78 9.50 7.75
N LEU A 55 -0.33 10.46 6.92
CA LEU A 55 1.09 10.72 6.69
C LEU A 55 1.81 11.15 7.97
N PHE A 56 1.23 12.08 8.74
CA PHE A 56 1.80 12.49 10.02
C PHE A 56 1.82 11.34 11.02
N GLY A 57 0.77 10.51 11.06
CA GLY A 57 0.72 9.32 11.92
C GLY A 57 1.79 8.27 11.56
N GLU A 58 2.16 8.14 10.28
CA GLU A 58 3.22 7.21 9.86
C GLU A 58 4.62 7.60 10.35
N ILE A 59 4.92 8.90 10.41
CA ILE A 59 6.23 9.42 10.85
C ILE A 59 6.29 9.67 12.36
N SER A 60 5.14 9.83 13.04
CA SER A 60 5.04 10.11 14.47
C SER A 60 5.08 8.79 15.28
N PRO A 61 5.83 8.74 16.41
CA PRO A 61 6.84 9.69 16.84
C PRO A 61 8.22 9.50 16.16
N ILE A 62 8.95 10.60 15.95
CA ILE A 62 10.37 10.53 15.59
C ILE A 62 11.19 10.49 16.89
N VAL A 63 11.86 9.38 17.12
CA VAL A 63 12.65 9.16 18.34
C VAL A 63 14.14 9.29 18.02
N SER A 64 14.89 10.00 18.87
CA SER A 64 16.35 10.10 18.78
C SER A 64 17.04 8.74 18.99
N PHE A 65 18.29 8.56 18.52
CA PHE A 65 19.02 7.32 18.73
C PHE A 65 19.20 6.98 20.22
N ASN A 66 19.41 7.99 21.05
CA ASN A 66 19.55 7.85 22.50
C ASN A 66 18.22 7.72 23.25
N ARG A 67 17.10 7.80 22.54
CA ARG A 67 15.72 7.76 23.08
C ARG A 67 15.43 8.81 24.16
N ASN A 68 16.19 9.88 24.22
CA ASN A 68 16.00 11.00 25.15
C ASN A 68 15.05 12.08 24.64
N LEU A 69 14.82 12.12 23.32
CA LEU A 69 13.98 13.10 22.63
C LEU A 69 12.95 12.39 21.76
N GLU A 70 11.72 12.87 21.79
CA GLU A 70 10.62 12.42 20.95
C GLU A 70 9.93 13.62 20.32
N MET A 71 9.70 13.53 19.00
CA MET A 71 8.95 14.55 18.26
C MET A 71 7.65 13.93 17.76
N HIS A 72 6.53 14.54 18.15
CA HIS A 72 5.19 14.09 17.78
C HIS A 72 4.53 15.08 16.82
N PHE A 73 3.87 14.52 15.83
CA PHE A 73 3.05 15.24 14.85
C PHE A 73 1.57 14.92 15.08
N PRO A 74 0.63 15.76 14.58
CA PRO A 74 -0.79 15.48 14.65
C PRO A 74 -1.10 14.21 13.83
N GLY A 75 -1.25 13.09 14.50
CA GLY A 75 -1.41 11.78 13.89
C GLY A 75 -2.62 11.03 14.40
N SER A 76 -2.49 9.69 14.47
CA SER A 76 -3.54 8.77 14.90
C SER A 76 -3.78 8.74 16.41
N ASP A 77 -2.87 9.27 17.21
CA ASP A 77 -3.03 9.33 18.68
C ASP A 77 -3.92 10.51 19.08
N GLU A 78 -5.21 10.24 19.20
CA GLU A 78 -6.20 11.26 19.55
C GLU A 78 -6.03 11.84 20.98
N GLN A 79 -5.50 11.06 21.91
CA GLN A 79 -5.28 11.53 23.28
C GLN A 79 -4.19 12.60 23.31
N LEU A 80 -3.06 12.28 22.70
CA LEU A 80 -1.93 13.20 22.56
C LEU A 80 -2.32 14.46 21.77
N ASN A 81 -3.08 14.29 20.68
CA ASN A 81 -3.55 15.41 19.88
C ASN A 81 -4.43 16.36 20.69
N ARG A 82 -5.31 15.85 21.56
CA ARG A 82 -6.18 16.68 22.42
C ARG A 82 -5.42 17.34 23.56
N GLU A 83 -4.52 16.61 24.20
CA GLU A 83 -3.74 17.10 25.35
C GLU A 83 -2.85 18.30 24.98
N PHE A 84 -2.16 18.21 23.82
CA PHE A 84 -1.24 19.23 23.34
C PHE A 84 -1.79 20.08 22.21
N ASN A 85 -3.08 19.92 21.87
CA ASN A 85 -3.75 20.61 20.78
C ASN A 85 -2.96 20.51 19.47
N LEU A 86 -2.51 19.28 19.12
CA LEU A 86 -1.76 19.04 17.89
C LEU A 86 -2.70 19.04 16.70
N GLU A 87 -2.49 19.94 15.78
CA GLU A 87 -3.30 20.13 14.58
C GLU A 87 -2.43 20.61 13.42
N PHE A 88 -2.94 20.51 12.23
CA PHE A 88 -2.35 21.14 11.05
C PHE A 88 -3.44 21.96 10.34
N HIS A 89 -3.04 23.03 9.68
CA HIS A 89 -3.94 23.87 8.94
C HIS A 89 -3.25 24.49 7.72
N PHE A 90 -4.06 24.79 6.72
CA PHE A 90 -3.62 25.54 5.56
C PHE A 90 -4.12 26.98 5.71
N GLU A 91 -3.23 27.95 5.50
CA GLU A 91 -3.62 29.34 5.39
C GLU A 91 -4.21 29.62 4.00
N ALA A 92 -4.87 30.76 3.85
CA ALA A 92 -5.38 31.19 2.56
C ALA A 92 -4.23 31.41 1.57
N PRO A 93 -4.39 31.02 0.29
CA PRO A 93 -3.41 31.32 -0.74
C PRO A 93 -3.15 32.83 -0.81
N PRO A 94 -1.88 33.28 -0.96
CA PRO A 94 -1.52 34.70 -0.99
C PRO A 94 -2.00 35.41 -2.27
N TYR A 95 -2.24 34.66 -3.33
CA TYR A 95 -2.72 35.18 -4.62
C TYR A 95 -3.93 34.38 -5.08
N SER A 96 -4.81 35.05 -5.83
CA SER A 96 -5.93 34.39 -6.51
C SER A 96 -5.45 33.55 -7.70
N GLU A 97 -6.33 32.72 -8.24
CA GLU A 97 -6.00 31.87 -9.40
C GLU A 97 -5.56 32.71 -10.61
N ASP A 98 -6.27 33.81 -10.90
CA ASP A 98 -5.97 34.69 -12.03
C ASP A 98 -4.65 35.44 -11.83
N GLU A 99 -4.41 35.94 -10.63
CA GLU A 99 -3.12 36.56 -10.29
C GLU A 99 -1.95 35.58 -10.42
N CYS A 100 -2.15 34.29 -10.05
CA CYS A 100 -1.12 33.27 -10.24
C CYS A 100 -0.83 33.02 -11.73
N ARG A 101 -1.83 33.06 -12.60
CA ARG A 101 -1.64 32.93 -14.06
C ARG A 101 -0.87 34.12 -14.63
N GLU A 102 -1.23 35.35 -14.23
CA GLU A 102 -0.59 36.58 -14.70
C GLU A 102 0.86 36.73 -14.22
N ARG A 103 1.13 36.33 -12.97
CA ARG A 103 2.45 36.47 -12.32
C ARG A 103 3.37 35.26 -12.53
N GLU A 104 2.94 34.27 -13.30
CA GLU A 104 3.67 32.99 -13.45
C GLU A 104 3.98 32.33 -12.08
N ALA A 105 3.09 32.49 -11.10
CA ALA A 105 3.22 31.96 -9.76
C ALA A 105 2.50 30.60 -9.62
N THR A 106 2.77 29.89 -8.53
CA THR A 106 2.07 28.68 -8.16
C THR A 106 0.92 29.00 -7.21
N TYR A 107 -0.28 28.50 -7.52
CA TYR A 107 -1.44 28.60 -6.62
C TYR A 107 -1.26 27.61 -5.47
N ALA A 108 -0.79 28.10 -4.34
CA ALA A 108 -0.42 27.31 -3.18
C ALA A 108 -0.85 27.97 -1.88
N ALA A 109 -1.10 27.15 -0.88
CA ALA A 109 -1.42 27.57 0.48
C ALA A 109 -0.28 27.18 1.43
N PRO A 110 0.14 28.06 2.33
CA PRO A 110 1.09 27.75 3.39
C PRO A 110 0.54 26.69 4.33
N LEU A 111 1.30 25.64 4.59
CA LEU A 111 0.98 24.58 5.53
C LEU A 111 1.70 24.82 6.85
N TYR A 112 0.94 24.93 7.94
CA TYR A 112 1.45 24.97 9.31
C TYR A 112 1.05 23.73 10.06
N VAL A 113 1.97 23.25 10.88
CA VAL A 113 1.78 22.04 11.69
C VAL A 113 2.25 22.31 13.10
N LYS A 114 1.39 22.06 14.07
CA LYS A 114 1.73 22.15 15.48
C LYS A 114 2.43 20.87 15.90
N VAL A 115 3.69 20.99 16.33
CA VAL A 115 4.60 19.87 16.64
C VAL A 115 4.98 19.93 18.10
N LEU A 116 4.94 18.77 18.76
CA LEU A 116 5.41 18.58 20.14
C LEU A 116 6.79 17.96 20.12
N LEU A 117 7.76 18.62 20.77
CA LEU A 117 9.04 18.04 21.13
C LEU A 117 9.05 17.72 22.64
N TYR A 118 9.17 16.45 22.96
CA TYR A 118 9.19 15.96 24.33
C TYR A 118 10.61 15.55 24.73
N LYS A 119 11.11 16.14 25.85
CA LYS A 119 12.40 15.83 26.44
C LYS A 119 12.17 14.92 27.65
N ARG A 120 12.54 13.65 27.56
CA ARG A 120 12.30 12.65 28.63
C ARG A 120 13.06 12.96 29.92
N GLU A 121 14.25 13.58 29.83
CA GLU A 121 15.08 13.87 30.99
C GLU A 121 14.52 15.00 31.88
N THR A 122 13.91 16.01 31.26
CA THR A 122 13.38 17.19 31.96
C THR A 122 11.86 17.17 32.09
N ASP A 123 11.18 16.19 31.49
CA ASP A 123 9.72 16.07 31.42
C ASP A 123 9.04 17.35 30.90
N GLN A 124 9.69 18.05 29.96
CA GLN A 124 9.23 19.33 29.42
C GLN A 124 8.71 19.16 27.99
N PRO A 125 7.40 19.38 27.77
CA PRO A 125 6.84 19.47 26.43
C PRO A 125 7.10 20.86 25.82
N ILE A 126 7.62 20.90 24.60
CA ILE A 126 7.75 22.13 23.81
C ILE A 126 6.84 22.00 22.60
N VAL A 127 5.76 22.78 22.55
CA VAL A 127 4.82 22.83 21.44
C VAL A 127 5.06 24.08 20.61
N GLN A 128 5.21 23.94 19.30
CA GLN A 128 5.43 25.05 18.38
C GLN A 128 4.72 24.83 17.05
N ASP A 129 4.22 25.91 16.45
CA ASP A 129 3.75 25.91 15.08
C ASP A 129 4.94 25.99 14.14
N VAL A 130 5.00 25.04 13.21
CA VAL A 130 6.09 24.90 12.24
C VAL A 130 5.54 25.07 10.84
N TYR A 131 6.09 26.02 10.11
CA TYR A 131 5.84 26.15 8.68
C TYR A 131 6.46 25.00 7.92
N MET A 132 5.64 24.27 7.14
CA MET A 132 6.05 23.08 6.39
C MET A 132 6.20 23.33 4.89
N GLY A 133 5.99 24.56 4.45
CA GLY A 133 6.12 24.95 3.04
C GLY A 133 4.80 25.30 2.39
N ASP A 134 4.89 25.80 1.15
CA ASP A 134 3.73 26.13 0.33
C ASP A 134 3.24 24.89 -0.40
N PHE A 135 1.98 24.56 -0.18
CA PHE A 135 1.35 23.38 -0.73
C PHE A 135 0.43 23.75 -1.90
N PRO A 136 0.62 23.19 -3.12
CA PRO A 136 -0.26 23.49 -4.25
C PRO A 136 -1.70 23.06 -3.96
N ILE A 137 -2.64 23.98 -4.19
CA ILE A 137 -4.07 23.76 -3.97
C ILE A 137 -4.77 23.57 -5.31
N MET A 138 -5.78 22.70 -5.30
CA MET A 138 -6.62 22.42 -6.47
C MET A 138 -7.61 23.55 -6.69
N THR A 139 -7.76 23.97 -7.94
CA THR A 139 -8.77 24.95 -8.38
C THR A 139 -10.17 24.32 -8.40
N GLU A 140 -11.19 25.16 -8.59
CA GLU A 140 -12.58 24.68 -8.77
C GLU A 140 -12.75 23.74 -9.98
N ASN A 141 -11.90 23.88 -11.00
CA ASN A 141 -11.89 23.04 -12.20
C ASN A 141 -11.10 21.73 -12.05
N ALA A 142 -10.70 21.36 -10.82
CA ALA A 142 -9.89 20.19 -10.51
C ALA A 142 -8.49 20.21 -11.17
N THR A 143 -7.92 21.38 -11.37
CA THR A 143 -6.59 21.63 -11.92
C THR A 143 -5.64 22.20 -10.87
N PHE A 144 -4.36 22.28 -11.19
CA PHE A 144 -3.33 22.93 -10.39
C PHE A 144 -2.64 24.00 -11.23
N ILE A 145 -2.41 25.18 -10.68
CA ILE A 145 -1.64 26.23 -11.34
C ILE A 145 -0.21 26.20 -10.81
N ILE A 146 0.73 25.81 -11.64
CA ILE A 146 2.15 25.69 -11.31
C ILE A 146 2.96 26.60 -12.22
N ASN A 147 3.61 27.60 -11.63
CA ASN A 147 4.35 28.62 -12.40
C ASN A 147 3.50 29.26 -13.51
N GLY A 148 2.27 29.63 -13.20
CA GLY A 148 1.30 30.19 -14.11
C GLY A 148 0.64 29.23 -15.11
N ALA A 149 1.17 27.99 -15.23
CA ALA A 149 0.62 26.98 -16.12
C ALA A 149 -0.40 26.10 -15.42
N GLU A 150 -1.58 25.99 -16.00
CA GLU A 150 -2.64 25.11 -15.50
C GLU A 150 -2.36 23.64 -15.89
N ARG A 151 -2.38 22.76 -14.89
CA ARG A 151 -2.01 21.34 -15.06
C ARG A 151 -3.02 20.44 -14.34
N VAL A 152 -3.16 19.21 -14.82
CA VAL A 152 -4.01 18.18 -14.24
C VAL A 152 -3.15 16.99 -13.83
N VAL A 153 -3.41 16.46 -12.63
CA VAL A 153 -2.84 15.17 -12.23
C VAL A 153 -3.75 14.06 -12.76
N VAL A 154 -3.25 13.32 -13.74
CA VAL A 154 -4.02 12.25 -14.38
C VAL A 154 -4.10 11.03 -13.45
N SER A 155 -5.31 10.54 -13.20
CA SER A 155 -5.53 9.28 -12.48
C SER A 155 -4.87 8.11 -13.20
N GLN A 156 -4.30 7.17 -12.44
CA GLN A 156 -3.58 6.01 -12.98
C GLN A 156 -4.39 4.74 -12.79
N LEU A 157 -4.49 3.93 -13.84
CA LEU A 157 -5.04 2.59 -13.77
C LEU A 157 -3.92 1.62 -13.37
N ILE A 158 -3.99 1.09 -12.15
CA ILE A 158 -2.99 0.18 -11.60
C ILE A 158 -3.62 -1.18 -11.26
N ARG A 159 -2.79 -2.21 -11.08
CA ARG A 159 -3.27 -3.46 -10.48
C ARG A 159 -3.63 -3.23 -9.02
N SER A 160 -4.78 -3.77 -8.61
CA SER A 160 -5.15 -3.78 -7.19
C SER A 160 -4.12 -4.55 -6.37
N PRO A 161 -3.80 -4.13 -5.15
CA PRO A 161 -3.00 -4.97 -4.25
C PRO A 161 -3.71 -6.30 -3.97
N GLY A 162 -2.92 -7.36 -3.79
CA GLY A 162 -3.40 -8.74 -3.57
C GLY A 162 -2.49 -9.79 -4.18
N ALA A 163 -2.88 -11.05 -4.12
CA ALA A 163 -2.18 -12.16 -4.77
C ALA A 163 -2.89 -12.54 -6.08
N TYR A 164 -2.11 -12.72 -7.13
CA TYR A 164 -2.55 -13.08 -8.49
C TYR A 164 -1.83 -14.33 -8.95
N PHE A 165 -2.58 -15.30 -9.42
CA PHE A 165 -2.08 -16.59 -9.91
C PHE A 165 -2.31 -16.66 -11.41
N THR A 166 -1.26 -16.88 -12.19
CA THR A 166 -1.29 -16.96 -13.64
C THR A 166 -0.65 -18.25 -14.11
N LEU A 167 -1.13 -18.80 -15.22
CA LEU A 167 -0.52 -19.93 -15.88
C LEU A 167 0.34 -19.43 -17.06
N ASP A 168 1.56 -19.91 -17.12
CA ASP A 168 2.46 -19.70 -18.26
C ASP A 168 2.75 -21.05 -18.90
N GLU A 169 2.63 -21.13 -20.23
CA GLU A 169 2.87 -22.35 -20.98
C GLU A 169 4.33 -22.43 -21.42
N ASP A 170 5.01 -23.50 -21.03
CA ASP A 170 6.34 -23.78 -21.52
C ASP A 170 6.30 -24.20 -23.00
N ARG A 171 6.85 -23.37 -23.86
CA ARG A 171 6.87 -23.57 -25.32
C ARG A 171 7.53 -24.88 -25.76
N ALA A 172 8.41 -25.45 -24.94
CA ALA A 172 9.12 -26.68 -25.29
C ALA A 172 8.32 -27.94 -24.95
N THR A 173 7.58 -27.94 -23.86
CA THR A 173 6.86 -29.11 -23.34
C THR A 173 5.34 -28.99 -23.42
N GLY A 174 4.80 -27.78 -23.72
CA GLY A 174 3.36 -27.50 -23.68
C GLY A 174 2.77 -27.54 -22.27
N ARG A 175 3.63 -27.65 -21.24
CA ARG A 175 3.19 -27.74 -19.86
C ARG A 175 2.85 -26.36 -19.29
N GLN A 176 1.70 -26.27 -18.64
CA GLN A 176 1.31 -25.07 -17.89
C GLN A 176 1.98 -25.08 -16.52
N MET A 177 2.55 -23.94 -16.16
CA MET A 177 3.23 -23.70 -14.88
C MET A 177 2.63 -22.45 -14.21
N CYS A 178 2.26 -22.60 -12.96
CA CYS A 178 1.70 -21.49 -12.19
C CYS A 178 2.80 -20.51 -11.77
N MET A 179 2.54 -19.24 -12.00
CA MET A 179 3.27 -18.11 -11.42
C MET A 179 2.32 -17.32 -10.53
N ALA A 180 2.79 -16.91 -9.36
CA ALA A 180 2.01 -16.03 -8.49
C ALA A 180 2.77 -14.73 -8.22
N LYS A 181 2.01 -13.63 -8.15
CA LYS A 181 2.53 -12.31 -7.79
C LYS A 181 1.74 -11.76 -6.63
N LEU A 182 2.43 -11.52 -5.53
CA LEU A 182 1.87 -10.79 -4.40
C LEU A 182 2.28 -9.33 -4.51
N ILE A 183 1.28 -8.47 -4.73
CA ILE A 183 1.44 -7.04 -4.94
C ILE A 183 0.87 -6.32 -3.71
N PRO A 184 1.70 -5.69 -2.87
CA PRO A 184 1.22 -4.81 -1.80
C PRO A 184 0.82 -3.44 -2.34
N ASP A 185 0.13 -2.65 -1.55
CA ASP A 185 -0.05 -1.22 -1.82
C ASP A 185 1.27 -0.46 -1.62
N ARG A 186 2.03 -0.86 -0.58
CA ARG A 186 3.38 -0.37 -0.30
C ARG A 186 4.27 -1.51 0.21
N GLY A 187 5.46 -1.67 -0.37
CA GLY A 187 6.44 -2.66 0.07
C GLY A 187 7.03 -3.49 -1.05
N ALA A 188 7.77 -4.52 -0.68
CA ALA A 188 8.42 -5.42 -1.61
C ALA A 188 7.43 -6.37 -2.29
N TRP A 189 7.54 -6.51 -3.60
CA TRP A 189 6.78 -7.51 -4.34
C TRP A 189 7.37 -8.90 -4.11
N LEU A 190 6.50 -9.89 -3.96
CA LEU A 190 6.90 -11.30 -3.98
C LEU A 190 6.38 -11.95 -5.27
N GLU A 191 7.30 -12.47 -6.07
CA GLU A 191 6.99 -13.20 -7.30
C GLU A 191 7.38 -14.66 -7.11
N PHE A 192 6.42 -15.55 -7.21
CA PHE A 192 6.61 -16.98 -7.12
C PHE A 192 6.57 -17.59 -8.52
N ASP A 193 7.51 -18.47 -8.79
CA ASP A 193 7.60 -19.17 -10.07
C ASP A 193 7.71 -20.68 -9.85
N THR A 194 7.01 -21.48 -10.63
CA THR A 194 7.23 -22.92 -10.74
C THR A 194 8.19 -23.20 -11.89
N SER A 195 9.21 -23.99 -11.66
CA SER A 195 10.17 -24.39 -12.70
C SER A 195 9.74 -25.66 -13.42
N ARG A 196 10.37 -25.98 -14.57
CA ARG A 196 10.18 -27.24 -15.32
C ARG A 196 10.49 -28.48 -14.50
N ARG A 197 11.27 -28.35 -13.42
CA ARG A 197 11.67 -29.46 -12.51
C ARG A 197 10.80 -29.51 -11.26
N ASP A 198 9.63 -28.93 -11.29
CA ASP A 198 8.69 -28.85 -10.16
C ASP A 198 9.24 -28.16 -8.90
N ILE A 199 10.24 -27.28 -9.08
CA ILE A 199 10.79 -26.47 -8.00
C ILE A 199 10.02 -25.17 -7.93
N VAL A 200 9.42 -24.87 -6.78
CA VAL A 200 8.79 -23.59 -6.49
C VAL A 200 9.84 -22.62 -5.92
N SER A 201 9.94 -21.47 -6.51
CA SER A 201 10.91 -20.45 -6.12
C SER A 201 10.25 -19.11 -5.93
N VAL A 202 10.87 -18.25 -5.14
CA VAL A 202 10.40 -16.88 -4.89
C VAL A 202 11.48 -15.86 -5.23
N LYS A 203 11.08 -14.74 -5.82
CA LYS A 203 11.88 -13.52 -5.98
C LYS A 203 11.29 -12.45 -5.10
N VAL A 204 12.11 -11.79 -4.33
CA VAL A 204 11.73 -10.66 -3.49
C VAL A 204 12.25 -9.39 -4.13
N ASP A 205 11.36 -8.45 -4.42
CA ASP A 205 11.69 -7.15 -5.00
C ASP A 205 12.59 -7.24 -6.26
N ARG A 206 12.25 -8.17 -7.16
CA ARG A 206 12.99 -8.47 -8.41
C ARG A 206 14.45 -8.91 -8.22
N LYS A 207 14.84 -9.26 -7.01
CA LYS A 207 16.17 -9.80 -6.71
C LYS A 207 16.32 -11.25 -7.15
N ARG A 208 17.44 -11.88 -6.76
CA ARG A 208 17.74 -13.26 -7.14
C ARG A 208 16.65 -14.23 -6.68
N LYS A 209 16.36 -15.18 -7.54
CA LYS A 209 15.44 -16.29 -7.30
C LYS A 209 16.00 -17.22 -6.22
N ILE A 210 15.19 -17.56 -5.22
CA ILE A 210 15.51 -18.49 -4.15
C ILE A 210 14.43 -19.58 -4.08
N PRO A 211 14.76 -20.84 -3.69
CA PRO A 211 13.75 -21.84 -3.38
C PRO A 211 12.78 -21.31 -2.32
N VAL A 212 11.49 -21.61 -2.48
CA VAL A 212 10.48 -21.12 -1.53
C VAL A 212 10.65 -21.75 -0.15
N SER A 213 11.22 -22.97 -0.06
CA SER A 213 11.57 -23.65 1.19
C SER A 213 12.46 -22.78 2.09
N ILE A 214 13.45 -22.08 1.53
CA ILE A 214 14.31 -21.15 2.30
C ILE A 214 13.48 -20.04 2.95
N LEU A 215 12.54 -19.45 2.20
CA LEU A 215 11.66 -18.42 2.77
C LEU A 215 10.77 -19.00 3.86
N LEU A 216 10.11 -20.13 3.61
CA LEU A 216 9.22 -20.78 4.57
C LEU A 216 9.96 -21.20 5.86
N ARG A 217 11.15 -21.82 5.75
CA ARG A 217 11.97 -22.13 6.93
C ARG A 217 12.35 -20.87 7.72
N ALA A 218 12.76 -19.81 7.01
CA ALA A 218 13.14 -18.55 7.64
C ALA A 218 12.00 -17.92 8.46
N LEU A 219 10.72 -18.22 8.14
CA LEU A 219 9.56 -17.80 8.92
C LEU A 219 9.56 -18.38 10.35
N GLY A 220 10.18 -19.55 10.58
CA GLY A 220 10.35 -20.12 11.91
C GLY A 220 11.24 -19.28 12.83
N ALA A 221 12.14 -18.47 12.27
CA ALA A 221 13.05 -17.62 13.05
C ALA A 221 12.51 -16.22 13.35
N VAL A 222 11.35 -15.81 12.81
CA VAL A 222 10.76 -14.46 12.94
C VAL A 222 9.34 -14.55 13.51
N SER A 223 8.84 -13.43 14.08
CA SER A 223 7.45 -13.30 14.52
C SER A 223 6.69 -12.37 13.56
N ASP A 224 5.45 -12.71 13.22
CA ASP A 224 4.51 -11.88 12.47
C ASP A 224 3.48 -11.19 13.36
N GLY A 225 3.56 -11.43 14.68
CA GLY A 225 2.63 -10.89 15.68
C GLY A 225 1.32 -11.67 15.83
N ILE A 226 1.11 -12.73 15.04
CA ILE A 226 -0.10 -13.58 15.12
C ILE A 226 0.25 -15.01 15.55
N ASP A 227 1.45 -15.50 15.19
CA ASP A 227 2.03 -16.82 15.51
C ASP A 227 1.10 -18.03 15.31
N ASP A 228 0.25 -17.97 14.28
CA ASP A 228 -0.81 -18.95 14.00
C ASP A 228 -0.32 -20.16 13.16
N VAL A 229 0.93 -20.14 12.68
CA VAL A 229 1.49 -21.20 11.84
C VAL A 229 2.60 -21.92 12.57
N ALA A 230 2.45 -23.24 12.69
CA ALA A 230 3.42 -24.11 13.36
C ALA A 230 4.69 -24.35 12.50
N ILE A 231 5.47 -23.29 12.28
CA ILE A 231 6.84 -23.40 11.81
C ILE A 231 7.74 -22.90 12.92
N SER A 232 8.42 -23.82 13.60
CA SER A 232 9.30 -23.48 14.72
C SER A 232 10.75 -23.77 14.39
N GLU A 233 11.07 -24.99 14.00
CA GLU A 233 12.43 -25.41 13.67
C GLU A 233 12.74 -25.27 12.18
N GLY A 234 11.71 -25.22 11.34
CA GLY A 234 11.85 -25.18 9.89
C GLY A 234 12.42 -26.47 9.32
N SER A 235 12.11 -27.62 9.93
CA SER A 235 12.57 -28.92 9.51
C SER A 235 11.90 -29.39 8.20
N ASP A 236 12.45 -30.41 7.55
CA ASP A 236 11.88 -30.98 6.34
C ASP A 236 10.48 -31.54 6.61
N ASP A 237 10.29 -32.20 7.76
CA ASP A 237 9.02 -32.81 8.14
C ASP A 237 7.93 -31.76 8.45
N GLU A 238 8.29 -30.67 9.14
CA GLU A 238 7.35 -29.55 9.36
C GLU A 238 6.85 -28.94 8.03
N LEU A 239 7.77 -28.71 7.08
CA LEU A 239 7.38 -28.15 5.78
C LEU A 239 6.53 -29.13 4.97
N LEU A 240 6.85 -30.42 4.97
CA LEU A 240 6.05 -31.44 4.25
C LEU A 240 4.66 -31.57 4.87
N ALA A 241 4.55 -31.54 6.21
CA ALA A 241 3.27 -31.59 6.91
C ALA A 241 2.34 -30.42 6.56
N LEU A 242 2.89 -29.20 6.36
CA LEU A 242 2.10 -28.02 5.98
C LEU A 242 1.39 -28.14 4.63
N PHE A 243 1.93 -28.95 3.71
CA PHE A 243 1.41 -29.09 2.35
C PHE A 243 0.88 -30.49 2.04
N GLN A 244 0.80 -31.39 3.03
CA GLN A 244 0.38 -32.76 2.87
C GLN A 244 -1.00 -32.88 2.20
N ASP A 245 -1.94 -31.96 2.50
CA ASP A 245 -3.31 -31.99 1.96
C ASP A 245 -3.42 -31.52 0.50
N VAL A 246 -2.36 -30.87 -0.03
CA VAL A 246 -2.40 -30.25 -1.36
C VAL A 246 -1.31 -30.77 -2.31
N ASP A 247 -0.28 -31.42 -1.78
CA ASP A 247 0.89 -31.93 -2.52
C ASP A 247 0.99 -33.45 -2.37
N ASP A 248 -0.13 -34.16 -2.56
CA ASP A 248 -0.27 -35.61 -2.36
C ASP A 248 -0.19 -36.43 -3.65
N GLU A 249 0.06 -35.80 -4.80
CA GLU A 249 0.23 -36.53 -6.08
C GLU A 249 1.47 -37.44 -6.04
N PRO A 250 1.31 -38.77 -6.27
CA PRO A 250 2.41 -39.74 -6.11
C PRO A 250 3.56 -39.53 -7.11
N ASP A 251 3.25 -39.00 -8.29
CA ASP A 251 4.22 -38.76 -9.36
C ASP A 251 4.84 -37.37 -9.35
N ARG A 252 4.27 -36.45 -8.57
CA ARG A 252 4.67 -35.04 -8.51
C ARG A 252 4.53 -34.49 -7.11
N SER A 253 5.65 -34.23 -6.45
CA SER A 253 5.66 -33.47 -5.19
C SER A 253 6.52 -32.25 -5.34
N TYR A 254 5.86 -31.06 -5.38
CA TYR A 254 6.50 -29.78 -5.53
C TYR A 254 7.36 -29.43 -4.31
N MET A 255 6.81 -29.63 -3.11
CA MET A 255 7.53 -29.30 -1.88
C MET A 255 8.71 -30.24 -1.63
N ARG A 256 8.54 -31.54 -1.82
CA ARG A 256 9.64 -32.51 -1.67
C ARG A 256 10.78 -32.21 -2.65
N THR A 257 10.45 -31.93 -3.91
CA THR A 257 11.43 -31.57 -4.94
C THR A 257 12.13 -30.23 -4.60
N THR A 258 11.37 -29.24 -4.10
CA THR A 258 11.94 -27.95 -3.69
C THR A 258 12.86 -28.07 -2.49
N ILE A 259 12.46 -28.87 -1.48
CA ILE A 259 13.29 -29.18 -0.29
C ILE A 259 14.57 -29.92 -0.69
N GLY A 260 14.48 -30.84 -1.64
CA GLY A 260 15.66 -31.57 -2.16
C GLY A 260 16.68 -30.66 -2.87
N TYR A 261 16.23 -29.55 -3.40
CA TYR A 261 17.09 -28.51 -4.02
C TYR A 261 17.61 -27.46 -3.02
N ASP A 262 17.07 -27.44 -1.82
CA ASP A 262 17.44 -26.51 -0.76
C ASP A 262 18.68 -27.02 -0.01
N SER A 263 19.65 -26.13 0.21
CA SER A 263 20.86 -26.41 0.97
C SER A 263 20.70 -26.26 2.47
N THR A 264 19.60 -25.63 2.93
CA THR A 264 19.34 -25.33 4.34
C THR A 264 18.52 -26.45 4.99
N LYS A 265 18.66 -26.64 6.31
CA LYS A 265 17.97 -27.71 7.05
C LYS A 265 17.11 -27.21 8.20
N ASN A 266 17.34 -26.00 8.66
CA ASN A 266 16.64 -25.40 9.78
C ASN A 266 16.37 -23.91 9.56
N ALA A 267 15.58 -23.30 10.43
CA ALA A 267 15.19 -21.89 10.33
C ALA A 267 16.37 -20.92 10.43
N VAL A 268 17.38 -21.24 11.25
CA VAL A 268 18.55 -20.38 11.47
C VAL A 268 19.46 -20.35 10.24
N ASP A 269 19.68 -21.49 9.62
CA ASP A 269 20.46 -21.59 8.38
C ASP A 269 19.73 -20.88 7.24
N ALA A 270 18.42 -21.10 7.15
CA ALA A 270 17.58 -20.54 6.10
C ALA A 270 17.51 -19.02 6.16
N ILE A 271 17.35 -18.42 7.34
CA ILE A 271 17.29 -16.95 7.47
C ILE A 271 18.65 -16.32 7.16
N SER A 272 19.75 -16.98 7.52
CA SER A 272 21.10 -16.53 7.21
C SER A 272 21.37 -16.58 5.69
N GLU A 273 20.95 -17.67 5.02
CA GLU A 273 21.08 -17.81 3.57
C GLU A 273 20.17 -16.84 2.82
N PHE A 274 18.92 -16.64 3.30
CA PHE A 274 18.02 -15.62 2.78
C PHE A 274 18.67 -14.24 2.82
N TYR A 275 19.26 -13.87 3.96
CA TYR A 275 19.91 -12.56 4.13
C TYR A 275 21.12 -12.39 3.20
N ARG A 276 21.99 -13.40 3.07
CA ARG A 276 23.11 -13.36 2.14
C ARG A 276 22.71 -13.12 0.69
N ARG A 277 21.58 -13.73 0.27
CA ARG A 277 21.07 -13.53 -1.09
C ARG A 277 20.43 -12.18 -1.31
N MET A 278 19.81 -11.63 -0.26
CA MET A 278 19.16 -10.31 -0.30
C MET A 278 20.17 -9.15 -0.14
N ARG A 279 21.24 -9.35 0.63
CA ARG A 279 22.28 -8.37 0.90
C ARG A 279 23.68 -8.98 0.79
N PRO A 280 24.14 -9.24 -0.44
CA PRO A 280 25.47 -9.77 -0.63
C PRO A 280 26.52 -8.74 -0.16
N GLY A 281 27.45 -9.19 0.68
CA GLY A 281 28.53 -8.36 1.23
C GLY A 281 28.31 -7.90 2.68
N ASP A 282 27.08 -7.93 3.19
CA ASP A 282 26.82 -7.61 4.60
C ASP A 282 27.03 -8.83 5.49
N PRO A 283 27.51 -8.67 6.75
CA PRO A 283 27.66 -9.77 7.69
C PRO A 283 26.30 -10.36 8.06
N ALA A 284 26.10 -11.63 7.76
CA ALA A 284 24.86 -12.36 8.01
C ALA A 284 24.78 -12.85 9.48
N THR A 285 24.69 -11.92 10.44
CA THR A 285 24.37 -12.27 11.82
C THR A 285 22.89 -12.65 11.94
N LEU A 286 22.56 -13.54 12.86
CA LEU A 286 21.18 -13.98 13.07
C LEU A 286 20.25 -12.81 13.38
N GLU A 287 20.71 -11.86 14.20
CA GLU A 287 19.94 -10.69 14.58
C GLU A 287 19.66 -9.77 13.37
N ASN A 288 20.70 -9.47 12.57
CA ASN A 288 20.53 -8.65 11.36
C ASN A 288 19.58 -9.32 10.35
N ALA A 289 19.72 -10.63 10.18
CA ALA A 289 18.89 -11.39 9.25
C ALA A 289 17.42 -11.41 9.70
N ARG A 290 17.17 -11.61 11.01
CA ARG A 290 15.84 -11.59 11.62
C ARG A 290 15.20 -10.21 11.48
N ASN A 291 15.89 -9.16 11.92
CA ASN A 291 15.41 -7.78 11.81
C ASN A 291 15.14 -7.36 10.37
N TYR A 292 15.94 -7.86 9.42
CA TYR A 292 15.74 -7.57 8.00
C TYR A 292 14.46 -8.19 7.47
N LEU A 293 14.21 -9.47 7.73
CA LEU A 293 13.02 -10.18 7.24
C LEU A 293 11.74 -9.64 7.91
N GLU A 294 11.76 -9.39 9.23
CA GLU A 294 10.66 -8.79 9.96
C GLU A 294 10.33 -7.39 9.41
N THR A 295 11.35 -6.55 9.23
CA THR A 295 11.15 -5.21 8.66
C THR A 295 10.63 -5.26 7.23
N LEU A 296 11.08 -6.22 6.43
CA LEU A 296 10.75 -6.33 5.01
C LEU A 296 9.29 -6.71 4.77
N LEU A 297 8.73 -7.66 5.56
CA LEU A 297 7.42 -8.27 5.30
C LEU A 297 6.37 -7.99 6.38
N PHE A 298 6.77 -7.81 7.64
CA PHE A 298 5.84 -7.76 8.77
C PHE A 298 5.78 -6.38 9.46
N SER A 299 6.66 -5.43 9.09
CA SER A 299 6.62 -4.09 9.66
C SER A 299 5.63 -3.17 8.96
N PRO A 300 4.66 -2.55 9.66
CA PRO A 300 3.70 -1.62 9.08
C PRO A 300 4.35 -0.39 8.41
N ARG A 301 5.56 -0.03 8.84
CA ARG A 301 6.31 1.09 8.25
C ARG A 301 6.83 0.78 6.84
N ARG A 302 7.12 -0.49 6.54
CA ARG A 302 7.73 -0.91 5.27
C ARG A 302 6.80 -1.69 4.36
N TYR A 303 5.85 -2.42 4.93
CA TYR A 303 4.95 -3.28 4.19
C TYR A 303 3.50 -2.99 4.54
N ASP A 304 2.70 -2.71 3.54
CA ASP A 304 1.29 -2.41 3.70
C ASP A 304 0.50 -2.97 2.50
N LEU A 305 -0.43 -3.85 2.78
CA LEU A 305 -1.37 -4.37 1.78
C LEU A 305 -2.50 -3.39 1.46
N GLY A 306 -2.72 -2.40 2.33
CA GLY A 306 -3.92 -1.60 2.29
C GLY A 306 -5.17 -2.40 2.66
N ARG A 307 -6.29 -1.72 2.88
CA ARG A 307 -7.59 -2.37 3.19
C ARG A 307 -8.05 -3.27 2.03
N VAL A 308 -7.94 -2.77 0.81
CA VAL A 308 -8.35 -3.49 -0.40
C VAL A 308 -7.49 -4.73 -0.62
N GLY A 309 -6.17 -4.61 -0.47
CA GLY A 309 -5.24 -5.73 -0.63
C GLY A 309 -5.47 -6.82 0.41
N ARG A 310 -5.64 -6.46 1.69
CA ARG A 310 -5.95 -7.43 2.75
C ARG A 310 -7.27 -8.14 2.49
N TYR A 311 -8.33 -7.41 2.15
CA TYR A 311 -9.62 -8.01 1.84
C TYR A 311 -9.55 -8.99 0.66
N LYS A 312 -8.90 -8.59 -0.45
CA LYS A 312 -8.74 -9.45 -1.63
C LYS A 312 -7.89 -10.68 -1.33
N LEU A 313 -6.78 -10.51 -0.59
CA LEU A 313 -5.89 -11.59 -0.22
C LEU A 313 -6.60 -12.62 0.68
N SER A 314 -7.24 -12.15 1.75
CA SER A 314 -7.98 -13.01 2.67
C SER A 314 -9.10 -13.78 1.96
N ARG A 315 -9.89 -13.09 1.13
CA ARG A 315 -10.96 -13.74 0.34
C ARG A 315 -10.41 -14.75 -0.66
N ARG A 316 -9.31 -14.42 -1.34
CA ARG A 316 -8.71 -15.30 -2.37
C ARG A 316 -8.10 -16.54 -1.75
N LEU A 317 -7.51 -16.44 -0.57
CA LEU A 317 -6.87 -17.56 0.15
C LEU A 317 -7.82 -18.29 1.11
N GLY A 318 -9.04 -17.81 1.31
CA GLY A 318 -9.99 -18.40 2.26
C GLY A 318 -9.58 -18.19 3.72
N LEU A 319 -8.92 -17.05 4.03
CA LEU A 319 -8.44 -16.72 5.36
C LEU A 319 -9.37 -15.74 6.07
N ASP A 320 -9.56 -15.94 7.36
CA ASP A 320 -10.33 -15.03 8.23
C ASP A 320 -9.37 -14.11 9.00
N ILE A 321 -8.68 -13.23 8.26
CA ILE A 321 -7.80 -12.23 8.85
C ILE A 321 -8.47 -10.86 8.76
N PRO A 322 -8.55 -10.10 9.87
CA PRO A 322 -9.21 -8.79 9.89
C PRO A 322 -8.63 -7.81 8.88
N VAL A 323 -9.48 -7.00 8.25
CA VAL A 323 -9.05 -5.97 7.26
C VAL A 323 -8.16 -4.89 7.90
N THR A 324 -8.20 -4.76 9.22
CA THR A 324 -7.33 -3.87 10.00
C THR A 324 -5.87 -4.34 10.04
N HIS A 325 -5.64 -5.65 9.87
CA HIS A 325 -4.28 -6.22 9.82
C HIS A 325 -3.69 -6.03 8.41
N ARG A 326 -2.92 -4.98 8.22
CA ARG A 326 -2.46 -4.53 6.90
C ARG A 326 -1.08 -5.08 6.48
N THR A 327 -0.36 -5.75 7.38
CA THR A 327 0.92 -6.41 7.08
C THR A 327 0.70 -7.86 6.65
N LEU A 328 1.70 -8.49 6.06
CA LEU A 328 1.65 -9.93 5.79
C LEU A 328 1.62 -10.75 7.09
N THR A 329 1.18 -11.98 6.96
CA THR A 329 1.26 -13.01 7.99
C THR A 329 1.99 -14.24 7.44
N LYS A 330 2.54 -15.09 8.30
CA LYS A 330 3.11 -16.38 7.90
C LYS A 330 2.09 -17.23 7.16
N LYS A 331 0.85 -17.18 7.63
CA LYS A 331 -0.31 -17.90 7.06
C LYS A 331 -0.58 -17.50 5.61
N ASP A 332 -0.48 -16.21 5.29
CA ASP A 332 -0.62 -15.72 3.92
C ASP A 332 0.38 -16.40 2.97
N LEU A 333 1.66 -16.48 3.38
CA LEU A 333 2.72 -17.04 2.57
C LEU A 333 2.54 -18.53 2.35
N VAL A 334 2.19 -19.28 3.39
CA VAL A 334 1.90 -20.72 3.30
C VAL A 334 0.72 -20.98 2.36
N HIS A 335 -0.37 -20.25 2.50
CA HIS A 335 -1.56 -20.42 1.66
C HIS A 335 -1.33 -19.99 0.21
N ILE A 336 -0.47 -18.99 -0.06
CA ILE A 336 -0.07 -18.63 -1.42
C ILE A 336 0.65 -19.83 -2.07
N VAL A 337 1.60 -20.47 -1.36
CA VAL A 337 2.33 -21.62 -1.89
C VAL A 337 1.40 -22.82 -2.09
N ALA A 338 0.53 -23.11 -1.12
CA ALA A 338 -0.48 -24.15 -1.24
C ALA A 338 -1.38 -23.95 -2.47
N ARG A 339 -1.76 -22.71 -2.73
CA ARG A 339 -2.58 -22.37 -3.91
C ARG A 339 -1.82 -22.50 -5.21
N ILE A 340 -0.53 -22.16 -5.26
CA ILE A 340 0.33 -22.41 -6.44
C ILE A 340 0.31 -23.90 -6.79
N ILE A 341 0.42 -24.78 -5.80
CA ILE A 341 0.37 -26.22 -6.00
C ILE A 341 -1.00 -26.65 -6.53
N LYS A 342 -2.09 -26.16 -5.94
CA LYS A 342 -3.46 -26.46 -6.42
C LYS A 342 -3.70 -26.02 -7.87
N VAL A 343 -3.22 -24.83 -8.25
CA VAL A 343 -3.34 -24.33 -9.64
C VAL A 343 -2.48 -25.15 -10.60
N ASN A 344 -1.25 -25.56 -10.19
CA ASN A 344 -0.40 -26.44 -10.98
C ASN A 344 -1.01 -27.83 -11.20
N ASN A 345 -1.77 -28.34 -10.22
CA ASN A 345 -2.48 -29.62 -10.28
C ASN A 345 -3.85 -29.52 -10.97
N GLY A 346 -4.23 -28.31 -11.44
CA GLY A 346 -5.51 -28.08 -12.11
C GLY A 346 -6.74 -28.18 -11.21
N ILE A 347 -6.55 -28.12 -9.88
CA ILE A 347 -7.64 -28.12 -8.89
C ILE A 347 -8.34 -26.76 -8.83
N GLU A 348 -7.59 -25.69 -9.06
CA GLU A 348 -8.08 -24.32 -9.05
C GLU A 348 -7.67 -23.56 -10.31
N ASP A 349 -8.53 -22.61 -10.73
CA ASP A 349 -8.29 -21.79 -11.91
C ASP A 349 -7.34 -20.61 -11.64
N ALA A 350 -6.63 -20.22 -12.69
CA ALA A 350 -5.82 -19.02 -12.72
C ALA A 350 -6.69 -17.74 -12.71
N ASP A 351 -6.08 -16.62 -12.32
CA ASP A 351 -6.74 -15.32 -12.30
C ASP A 351 -6.63 -14.62 -13.67
N ASP A 352 -7.72 -13.95 -14.07
CA ASP A 352 -7.69 -12.97 -15.15
C ASP A 352 -7.14 -11.63 -14.62
N ILE A 353 -5.92 -11.31 -15.01
CA ILE A 353 -5.22 -10.09 -14.57
C ILE A 353 -5.86 -8.83 -15.19
N ASP A 354 -6.42 -8.94 -16.37
CA ASP A 354 -6.95 -7.81 -17.14
C ASP A 354 -8.39 -7.48 -16.78
N HIS A 355 -9.05 -8.36 -16.02
CA HIS A 355 -10.39 -8.09 -15.50
C HIS A 355 -10.41 -6.82 -14.66
N LEU A 356 -11.38 -5.92 -14.90
CA LEU A 356 -11.49 -4.64 -14.20
C LEU A 356 -11.63 -4.77 -12.68
N GLY A 357 -12.14 -5.89 -12.18
CA GLY A 357 -12.13 -6.22 -10.75
C GLY A 357 -10.74 -6.36 -10.14
N ASN A 358 -9.71 -6.60 -10.97
CA ASN A 358 -8.31 -6.73 -10.57
C ASN A 358 -7.48 -5.48 -10.85
N ARG A 359 -8.09 -4.46 -11.42
CA ARG A 359 -7.49 -3.16 -11.69
C ARG A 359 -8.25 -2.08 -10.94
N ARG A 360 -7.54 -1.12 -10.35
CA ARG A 360 -8.14 0.02 -9.67
C ARG A 360 -7.60 1.35 -10.21
N ILE A 361 -8.35 2.39 -10.02
CA ILE A 361 -7.93 3.74 -10.34
C ILE A 361 -7.21 4.31 -9.10
N LYS A 362 -5.99 4.78 -9.29
CA LYS A 362 -5.24 5.55 -8.30
C LYS A 362 -5.48 7.03 -8.57
N THR A 363 -6.11 7.69 -7.62
CA THR A 363 -6.59 9.05 -7.78
C THR A 363 -5.55 10.09 -7.36
N VAL A 364 -5.82 11.35 -7.61
CA VAL A 364 -4.88 12.45 -7.36
C VAL A 364 -4.43 12.54 -5.90
N GLY A 365 -5.34 12.37 -4.94
CA GLY A 365 -5.01 12.43 -3.51
C GLY A 365 -4.00 11.37 -3.11
N GLU A 366 -4.18 10.12 -3.56
CA GLU A 366 -3.24 9.03 -3.31
C GLU A 366 -1.88 9.25 -3.99
N LEU A 367 -1.87 9.83 -5.19
CA LEU A 367 -0.64 10.11 -5.93
C LEU A 367 0.20 11.16 -5.19
N ILE A 368 -0.45 12.23 -4.72
CA ILE A 368 0.22 13.29 -3.96
C ILE A 368 0.67 12.75 -2.59
N GLN A 369 -0.17 11.99 -1.88
CA GLN A 369 0.17 11.36 -0.62
C GLN A 369 1.45 10.53 -0.73
N ASN A 370 1.59 9.73 -1.79
CA ASN A 370 2.78 8.91 -2.01
C ASN A 370 4.05 9.74 -2.25
N GLN A 371 3.95 10.88 -2.94
CA GLN A 371 5.11 11.77 -3.15
C GLN A 371 5.51 12.48 -1.85
N LEU A 372 4.53 12.97 -1.10
CA LEU A 372 4.80 13.60 0.21
C LEU A 372 5.40 12.61 1.21
N ARG A 373 4.94 11.35 1.20
CA ARG A 373 5.52 10.29 2.04
C ARG A 373 7.03 10.16 1.84
N VAL A 374 7.49 10.23 0.59
CA VAL A 374 8.93 10.19 0.29
C VAL A 374 9.65 11.40 0.89
N GLY A 375 9.04 12.59 0.80
CA GLY A 375 9.55 13.82 1.42
C GLY A 375 9.63 13.70 2.95
N PHE A 376 8.55 13.23 3.58
CA PHE A 376 8.46 13.08 5.04
C PHE A 376 9.44 12.03 5.59
N LEU A 377 9.66 10.92 4.89
CA LEU A 377 10.68 9.94 5.28
C LEU A 377 12.11 10.50 5.20
N ARG A 378 12.37 11.39 4.25
CA ARG A 378 13.66 12.13 4.20
C ARG A 378 13.79 13.10 5.35
N MET A 379 12.72 13.85 5.64
CA MET A 379 12.66 14.76 6.79
C MET A 379 12.87 14.00 8.10
N GLU A 380 12.16 12.88 8.33
CA GLU A 380 12.32 12.03 9.51
C GLU A 380 13.78 11.65 9.74
N ARG A 381 14.49 11.23 8.69
CA ARG A 381 15.90 10.86 8.78
C ARG A 381 16.78 12.04 9.20
N VAL A 382 16.57 13.21 8.58
CA VAL A 382 17.34 14.41 8.90
C VAL A 382 17.05 14.92 10.32
N VAL A 383 15.77 14.89 10.74
CA VAL A 383 15.37 15.26 12.10
C VAL A 383 16.02 14.34 13.12
N ARG A 384 15.97 13.02 12.92
CA ARG A 384 16.57 12.01 13.80
C ARG A 384 18.09 12.23 13.92
N GLU A 385 18.77 12.52 12.81
CA GLU A 385 20.21 12.83 12.79
C GLU A 385 20.50 14.11 13.58
N ARG A 386 19.75 15.19 13.36
CA ARG A 386 19.91 16.45 14.09
C ARG A 386 19.66 16.33 15.58
N MET A 387 18.63 15.56 15.98
CA MET A 387 18.34 15.27 17.39
C MET A 387 19.49 14.54 18.09
N SER A 388 20.29 13.80 17.35
CA SER A 388 21.40 12.99 17.91
C SER A 388 22.71 13.75 17.99
N ILE A 389 22.90 14.78 17.15
CA ILE A 389 24.18 15.52 17.05
C ILE A 389 24.14 16.79 17.92
N ARG A 390 22.98 17.44 18.05
CA ARG A 390 22.86 18.73 18.73
C ARG A 390 22.57 18.58 20.21
N ASP A 391 22.95 19.62 20.96
CA ASP A 391 22.67 19.72 22.39
C ASP A 391 21.16 19.76 22.66
N PRO A 392 20.59 18.85 23.47
CA PRO A 392 19.17 18.77 23.76
C PRO A 392 18.57 20.07 24.30
N ASP A 393 19.35 20.89 25.00
CA ASP A 393 18.84 22.13 25.62
C ASP A 393 18.58 23.26 24.63
N GLN A 394 19.23 23.23 23.47
CA GLN A 394 19.08 24.25 22.43
C GLN A 394 18.12 23.83 21.31
N LEU A 395 17.51 22.64 21.42
CA LEU A 395 16.63 22.12 20.40
C LEU A 395 15.21 22.67 20.52
N SER A 396 14.69 23.11 19.37
CA SER A 396 13.28 23.46 19.18
C SER A 396 12.73 22.77 17.93
N PRO A 397 11.41 22.52 17.83
CA PRO A 397 10.79 21.93 16.63
C PRO A 397 11.18 22.64 15.34
N ILE A 398 11.19 23.98 15.33
CA ILE A 398 11.54 24.80 14.17
C ILE A 398 13.03 24.59 13.75
N SER A 399 13.92 24.41 14.71
CA SER A 399 15.36 24.23 14.42
C SER A 399 15.68 22.83 13.83
N LEU A 400 14.80 21.85 14.10
CA LEU A 400 14.95 20.48 13.67
C LEU A 400 14.39 20.23 12.27
N ILE A 401 13.24 20.81 11.97
CA ILE A 401 12.56 20.65 10.69
C ILE A 401 13.18 21.60 9.66
N ASN A 402 13.52 21.06 8.50
CA ASN A 402 13.97 21.84 7.35
C ASN A 402 13.01 21.61 6.18
N VAL A 403 12.39 22.67 5.73
CA VAL A 403 11.39 22.65 4.66
C VAL A 403 12.02 22.59 3.26
N ARG A 404 13.34 22.78 3.12
CA ARG A 404 14.06 22.79 1.84
C ARG A 404 14.67 21.44 1.46
#